data_a53cd90cdabca508f6fcbbc2de9217b2
#
_entry.id   a53cd90cdabca508f6fcbbc2de9217b2
#
_cell.length_a   1.000
_cell.length_b   1.000
_cell.length_c   1.000
_cell.angle_alpha   90.00
_cell.angle_beta   90.00
_cell.angle_gamma   90.00
#
_symmetry.space_group_name_H-M   'P 1'
#
loop_
_entity.id
_entity.type
_entity.pdbx_description
1 polymer ?
#
loop_
_entity_poly.entity_id
_entity_poly.type
_entity_poly.pdbx_seq_one_letter_code
_entity_poly.pdbx_strand_id
1 'polypeptide(L)'
;MIKDLELPDLGEGIDGAEISEIPVSVGDEITKDQTILILESDKASMEIPSDFTGTLKEIFVSTGDEVSTGQLLMKIDSSDESSNQD
;
A
#
# COMPACT_ATOMS: atom_id res chain seq x y z
N MET A 1 2.14 -11.82 -11.75
CA MET A 1 3.41 -11.10 -11.59
C MET A 1 3.41 -10.33 -10.28
N ILE A 2 4.48 -10.46 -9.53
CA ILE A 2 4.55 -9.81 -8.23
C ILE A 2 4.97 -8.36 -8.38
N LYS A 3 4.21 -7.48 -7.80
CA LYS A 3 4.51 -6.05 -7.82
C LYS A 3 4.82 -5.57 -6.42
N ASP A 4 5.83 -4.75 -6.31
CA ASP A 4 6.18 -4.14 -5.04
C ASP A 4 5.35 -2.89 -4.82
N LEU A 5 4.77 -2.79 -3.64
CA LEU A 5 4.01 -1.61 -3.27
C LEU A 5 4.81 -0.82 -2.25
N GLU A 6 5.30 0.32 -2.67
CA GLU A 6 6.15 1.15 -1.82
C GLU A 6 5.38 2.39 -1.39
N LEU A 7 5.82 2.97 -0.29
CA LEU A 7 5.18 4.16 0.22
C LEU A 7 5.46 5.34 -0.72
N PRO A 8 4.41 5.95 -1.27
CA PRO A 8 4.62 7.09 -2.14
C PRO A 8 4.98 8.34 -1.35
N ASP A 9 5.34 9.38 -2.08
CA ASP A 9 5.61 10.67 -1.48
C ASP A 9 4.36 11.18 -0.79
N LEU A 10 4.46 11.46 0.49
CA LEU A 10 3.31 11.87 1.29
C LEU A 10 3.07 13.37 1.27
N GLY A 11 3.98 14.11 0.63
CA GLY A 11 3.83 15.54 0.57
C GLY A 11 4.98 16.25 1.21
N GLU A 12 5.01 17.54 1.01
CA GLU A 12 6.09 18.36 1.51
C GLU A 12 6.11 18.36 3.02
N GLY A 13 7.29 18.12 3.59
CA GLY A 13 7.44 18.14 5.03
C GLY A 13 7.02 16.88 5.72
N ILE A 14 6.61 15.85 4.98
CA ILE A 14 6.21 14.59 5.57
C ILE A 14 7.15 13.51 5.06
N ASP A 15 8.06 13.08 5.92
CA ASP A 15 9.04 12.07 5.56
C ASP A 15 8.57 10.67 5.89
N GLY A 16 7.60 10.57 6.79
CA GLY A 16 7.10 9.27 7.19
C GLY A 16 5.86 9.43 8.03
N ALA A 17 5.28 8.32 8.40
CA ALA A 17 4.05 8.32 9.17
C ALA A 17 3.91 7.00 9.89
N GLU A 18 2.96 6.94 10.79
CA GLU A 18 2.67 5.73 11.54
C GLU A 18 1.46 5.04 10.92
N ILE A 19 1.50 3.72 10.84
CA ILE A 19 0.38 2.97 10.28
C ILE A 19 -0.73 2.93 11.32
N SER A 20 -1.84 3.56 10.99
CA SER A 20 -3.00 3.58 11.86
C SER A 20 -3.85 2.33 11.68
N GLU A 21 -4.00 1.91 10.42
CA GLU A 21 -4.82 0.76 10.14
C GLU A 21 -4.42 0.14 8.81
N ILE A 22 -4.55 -1.19 8.72
CA ILE A 22 -4.36 -1.93 7.48
C ILE A 22 -5.67 -2.64 7.19
N PRO A 23 -6.53 -2.05 6.34
CA PRO A 23 -7.86 -2.62 6.11
C PRO A 23 -7.88 -3.83 5.18
N VAL A 24 -6.72 -4.40 4.89
CA VAL A 24 -6.62 -5.56 4.01
C VAL A 24 -5.74 -6.60 4.67
N SER A 25 -5.82 -7.83 4.18
CA SER A 25 -5.05 -8.95 4.71
C SER A 25 -4.42 -9.74 3.58
N VAL A 26 -3.40 -10.51 3.93
CA VAL A 26 -2.78 -11.41 2.96
C VAL A 26 -3.86 -12.34 2.41
N GLY A 27 -3.90 -12.45 1.10
CA GLY A 27 -4.91 -13.26 0.43
C GLY A 27 -6.10 -12.47 -0.07
N ASP A 28 -6.22 -11.23 0.36
CA ASP A 28 -7.35 -10.40 -0.07
C ASP A 28 -7.13 -9.94 -1.50
N GLU A 29 -8.25 -9.76 -2.17
CA GLU A 29 -8.22 -9.20 -3.51
C GLU A 29 -8.12 -7.69 -3.42
N ILE A 30 -7.17 -7.12 -4.14
CA ILE A 30 -6.90 -5.69 -4.11
C ILE A 30 -7.24 -5.12 -5.47
N THR A 31 -7.95 -4.00 -5.47
CA THR A 31 -8.29 -3.30 -6.70
C THR A 31 -7.48 -2.01 -6.75
N LYS A 32 -7.11 -1.61 -7.95
CA LYS A 32 -6.41 -0.35 -8.12
C LYS A 32 -7.23 0.79 -7.51
N ASP A 33 -6.55 1.67 -6.80
CA ASP A 33 -7.12 2.81 -6.09
C ASP A 33 -7.85 2.42 -4.80
N GLN A 34 -7.88 1.13 -4.47
CA GLN A 34 -8.45 0.71 -3.20
C GLN A 34 -7.51 1.11 -2.08
N THR A 35 -8.07 1.61 -0.97
CA THR A 35 -7.26 1.98 0.17
C THR A 35 -6.69 0.73 0.82
N ILE A 36 -5.37 0.67 0.94
CA ILE A 36 -4.69 -0.48 1.52
C ILE A 36 -4.00 -0.17 2.83
N LEU A 37 -3.78 1.10 3.11
CA LEU A 37 -3.16 1.53 4.37
C LEU A 37 -3.77 2.85 4.77
N ILE A 38 -3.88 3.04 6.07
CA ILE A 38 -4.25 4.33 6.62
C ILE A 38 -3.11 4.77 7.52
N LEU A 39 -2.55 5.92 7.21
CA LEU A 39 -1.40 6.45 7.92
C LEU A 39 -1.79 7.67 8.72
N GLU A 40 -1.02 7.92 9.77
CA GLU A 40 -1.27 9.07 10.62
C GLU A 40 0.05 9.77 10.90
N SER A 41 0.04 11.09 10.77
CA SER A 41 1.20 11.89 11.12
C SER A 41 0.74 13.01 12.03
N ASP A 42 1.71 13.80 12.49
CA ASP A 42 1.37 14.95 13.34
C ASP A 42 0.45 15.93 12.64
N LYS A 43 0.46 15.91 11.32
CA LYS A 43 -0.25 16.93 10.57
C LYS A 43 -1.58 16.45 10.02
N ALA A 44 -1.71 15.15 9.74
CA ALA A 44 -2.91 14.67 9.07
C ALA A 44 -2.96 13.16 9.02
N SER A 45 -4.14 12.65 8.75
CA SER A 45 -4.33 11.25 8.40
C SER A 45 -4.37 11.13 6.89
N MET A 46 -3.85 10.01 6.40
CA MET A 46 -3.75 9.81 4.96
C MET A 46 -4.15 8.38 4.62
N GLU A 47 -4.77 8.23 3.47
CA GLU A 47 -5.09 6.92 2.94
C GLU A 47 -4.18 6.63 1.77
N ILE A 48 -3.62 5.43 1.74
CA ILE A 48 -2.71 5.04 0.68
C ILE A 48 -3.43 4.07 -0.23
N PRO A 49 -3.61 4.43 -1.50
CA PRO A 49 -4.30 3.56 -2.44
C PRO A 49 -3.33 2.58 -3.07
N SER A 50 -3.89 1.49 -3.58
CA SER A 50 -3.11 0.52 -4.33
C SER A 50 -2.85 1.03 -5.73
N ASP A 51 -1.65 0.80 -6.22
CA ASP A 51 -1.31 1.11 -7.61
C ASP A 51 -1.65 -0.04 -8.55
N PHE A 52 -2.03 -1.18 -8.00
CA PHE A 52 -2.22 -2.38 -8.80
C PHE A 52 -3.46 -3.13 -8.40
N THR A 53 -4.01 -3.87 -9.35
CA THR A 53 -5.09 -4.81 -9.09
C THR A 53 -4.50 -6.21 -9.02
N GLY A 54 -4.85 -6.95 -7.99
CA GLY A 54 -4.32 -8.29 -7.84
C GLY A 54 -4.65 -8.85 -6.48
N THR A 55 -3.89 -9.86 -6.07
CA THR A 55 -4.06 -10.50 -4.78
C THR A 55 -2.90 -10.12 -3.87
N LEU A 56 -3.22 -9.75 -2.66
CA LEU A 56 -2.20 -9.38 -1.68
C LEU A 56 -1.44 -10.60 -1.25
N LYS A 57 -0.14 -10.63 -1.52
CA LYS A 57 0.69 -11.77 -1.23
C LYS A 57 1.43 -11.66 0.08
N GLU A 58 1.98 -10.48 0.36
CA GLU A 58 2.76 -10.29 1.57
C GLU A 58 2.58 -8.87 2.09
N ILE A 59 2.61 -8.75 3.40
CA ILE A 59 2.60 -7.45 4.07
C ILE A 59 3.85 -7.41 4.95
N PHE A 60 4.64 -6.35 4.79
CA PHE A 60 5.90 -6.22 5.51
C PHE A 60 5.82 -5.25 6.67
N VAL A 61 4.64 -4.73 6.95
CA VAL A 61 4.45 -3.74 8.00
C VAL A 61 3.22 -4.10 8.81
N SER A 62 3.10 -3.48 9.97
CA SER A 62 1.98 -3.75 10.86
C SER A 62 1.42 -2.46 11.41
N THR A 63 0.22 -2.54 11.95
CA THR A 63 -0.39 -1.39 12.62
C THR A 63 0.54 -0.93 13.74
N GLY A 64 0.80 0.37 13.79
CA GLY A 64 1.69 0.93 14.77
C GLY A 64 3.12 1.10 14.28
N ASP A 65 3.44 0.52 13.14
CA ASP A 65 4.78 0.67 12.57
C ASP A 65 4.96 2.05 11.96
N GLU A 66 6.19 2.53 12.03
CA GLU A 66 6.55 3.76 11.33
C GLU A 66 7.10 3.42 9.96
N VAL A 67 6.64 4.14 8.95
CA VAL A 67 7.08 3.91 7.58
C VAL A 67 7.56 5.21 6.97
N SER A 68 8.45 5.07 6.01
CA SER A 68 9.05 6.23 5.33
C SER A 68 8.81 6.14 3.84
N THR A 69 8.88 7.28 3.18
CA THR A 69 8.74 7.34 1.73
C THR A 69 9.73 6.39 1.07
N GLY A 70 9.23 5.60 0.14
CA GLY A 70 10.06 4.65 -0.60
C GLY A 70 10.21 3.30 0.07
N GLN A 71 9.69 3.15 1.27
CA GLN A 71 9.80 1.88 1.98
C GLN A 71 8.84 0.85 1.38
N LEU A 72 9.32 -0.37 1.24
CA LEU A 72 8.47 -1.45 0.73
C LEU A 72 7.42 -1.81 1.77
N LEU A 73 6.16 -1.78 1.35
CA LEU A 73 5.05 -2.02 2.26
C LEU A 73 4.45 -3.40 2.08
N MET A 74 4.17 -3.78 0.86
CA MET A 74 3.53 -5.06 0.57
C MET A 74 3.87 -5.51 -0.83
N LYS A 75 3.53 -6.77 -1.09
CA LYS A 75 3.67 -7.33 -2.43
C LYS A 75 2.31 -7.81 -2.90
N ILE A 76 1.98 -7.47 -4.13
CA ILE A 76 0.70 -7.81 -4.73
C ILE A 76 0.98 -8.63 -5.98
N ASP A 77 0.29 -9.76 -6.08
CA ASP A 77 0.38 -10.60 -7.28
C ASP A 77 -0.62 -10.05 -8.28
N SER A 78 -0.15 -9.23 -9.18
CA SER A 78 -0.99 -8.61 -10.18
C SER A 78 -1.14 -9.54 -11.37
N SER A 79 -2.36 -9.82 -11.72
CA SER A 79 -2.63 -10.67 -12.87
C SER A 79 -3.33 -9.90 -13.97
N ASP A 80 -3.46 -8.62 -13.80
CA ASP A 80 -4.24 -7.84 -14.74
C ASP A 80 -3.54 -7.65 -16.08
N GLU A 81 -2.26 -7.83 -16.12
CA GLU A 81 -1.57 -7.67 -17.39
C GLU A 81 -2.01 -8.71 -18.38
N SER A 82 -2.54 -9.78 -17.89
CA SER A 82 -3.07 -10.79 -18.80
C SER A 82 -4.23 -10.24 -19.60
N SER A 83 -4.79 -9.25 -19.11
CA SER A 83 -5.87 -8.67 -19.84
C SER A 83 -5.38 -7.81 -20.94
N ASN A 84 -4.53 -7.72 -21.01
CA ASN A 84 -4.23 -6.95 -21.89
C ASN A 84 -4.51 -7.29 -23.12
N GLN A 85 -4.88 -7.83 -22.57
CA GLN A 85 -5.27 -8.15 -23.35
C GLN A 85 -6.06 -7.93 -23.87
N ASP A 86 -6.16 -7.81 -23.87
CA ASP A 86 -6.78 -7.73 -24.34
C ASP A 86 -7.06 -7.58 -24.92
#